data_a1f714a2ae2e0cf70256a8b376635c92
#
_entry.id   a1f714a2ae2e0cf70256a8b376635c92
#
_cell.length_a   1.000
_cell.length_b   1.000
_cell.length_c   1.000
_cell.angle_alpha   90.00
_cell.angle_beta   90.00
_cell.angle_gamma   90.00
#
_symmetry.space_group_name_H-M   'P 1'
#
loop_
_entity.id
_entity.type
_entity.pdbx_description
1 polymer ?
#
loop_
_entity_poly.entity_id
_entity_poly.type
_entity_poly.pdbx_seq_one_letter_code
_entity_poly.pdbx_strand_id
1 'polypeptide(L)'
;MNDPIAMLKRDHREVEAMLKELAASKKPSAARRKTTTKLVAALGQHMQIEEKLVYPLVDEYIGHEPEQEAENEHSLTRDGLSSLEGLVDEPGFGAAVAMLTAGIKHHVKEEETEVFPKLKAKLEREQLAELGDAVSSAKK
;
A
#
# COMPACT_ATOMS: atom_id res chain seq x y z
N MET A 1 12.98 -17.88 6.98
CA MET A 1 12.47 -16.75 7.75
C MET A 1 11.75 -15.77 6.81
N ASN A 2 10.57 -15.33 7.19
CA ASN A 2 9.82 -14.35 6.41
C ASN A 2 10.33 -12.94 6.71
N ASP A 3 10.83 -12.26 5.70
CA ASP A 3 11.28 -10.87 5.83
C ASP A 3 10.08 -9.95 5.63
N PRO A 4 9.62 -9.24 6.68
CA PRO A 4 8.41 -8.41 6.58
C PRO A 4 8.60 -7.25 5.58
N ILE A 5 9.79 -6.66 5.55
CA ILE A 5 10.07 -5.53 4.66
C ILE A 5 10.05 -5.99 3.20
N ALA A 6 10.67 -7.15 2.92
CA ALA A 6 10.66 -7.70 1.56
C ALA A 6 9.24 -8.02 1.09
N MET A 7 8.39 -8.57 1.98
CA MET A 7 7.01 -8.88 1.66
C MET A 7 6.20 -7.61 1.36
N LEU A 8 6.36 -6.57 2.16
CA LEU A 8 5.65 -5.30 1.97
C LEU A 8 6.11 -4.59 0.69
N LYS A 9 7.40 -4.64 0.39
CA LYS A 9 7.92 -4.10 -0.87
C LYS A 9 7.38 -4.84 -2.08
N ARG A 10 7.21 -6.15 -1.98
CA ARG A 10 6.62 -6.96 -3.04
C ARG A 10 5.18 -6.52 -3.30
N ASP A 11 4.41 -6.26 -2.24
CA ASP A 11 3.06 -5.72 -2.38
C ASP A 11 3.07 -4.40 -3.13
N HIS A 12 4.04 -3.52 -2.83
CA HIS A 12 4.20 -2.24 -3.53
C HIS A 12 4.41 -2.45 -5.03
N ARG A 13 5.25 -3.43 -5.41
CA ARG A 13 5.51 -3.72 -6.84
C ARG A 13 4.27 -4.25 -7.54
N GLU A 14 3.48 -5.08 -6.87
CA GLU A 14 2.23 -5.60 -7.42
C GLU A 14 1.20 -4.49 -7.64
N VAL A 15 1.07 -3.59 -6.67
CA VAL A 15 0.18 -2.43 -6.76
C VAL A 15 0.60 -1.51 -7.90
N GLU A 16 1.90 -1.22 -8.00
CA GLU A 16 2.44 -0.38 -9.07
C GLU A 16 2.18 -0.97 -10.46
N ALA A 17 2.31 -2.30 -10.60
CA ALA A 17 2.02 -2.98 -11.85
C ALA A 17 0.54 -2.86 -12.24
N MET A 18 -0.37 -3.01 -11.27
CA MET A 18 -1.81 -2.85 -11.52
C MET A 18 -2.16 -1.42 -11.91
N LEU A 19 -1.58 -0.43 -11.24
CA LEU A 19 -1.79 0.98 -11.57
C LEU A 19 -1.31 1.29 -12.99
N LYS A 20 -0.18 0.74 -13.39
CA LYS A 20 0.36 0.90 -14.73
C LYS A 20 -0.58 0.31 -15.79
N GLU A 21 -1.12 -0.87 -15.52
CA GLU A 21 -2.09 -1.51 -16.40
C GLU A 21 -3.35 -0.65 -16.54
N LEU A 22 -3.86 -0.11 -15.43
CA LEU A 22 -5.03 0.77 -15.45
C LEU A 22 -4.75 2.08 -16.19
N ALA A 23 -3.54 2.64 -16.05
CA ALA A 23 -3.15 3.85 -16.77
C ALA A 23 -3.14 3.62 -18.28
N ALA A 24 -2.85 2.41 -18.73
CA ALA A 24 -2.86 2.06 -20.16
C ALA A 24 -4.27 1.79 -20.69
N SER A 25 -5.25 1.59 -19.82
CA SER A 25 -6.64 1.32 -20.20
C SER A 25 -7.34 2.61 -20.61
N LYS A 26 -7.60 2.78 -21.91
CA LYS A 26 -8.14 4.02 -22.47
C LYS A 26 -9.66 4.08 -22.50
N LYS A 27 -10.34 2.95 -22.32
CA LYS A 27 -11.80 2.85 -22.34
C LYS A 27 -12.29 1.76 -21.39
N PRO A 28 -13.56 1.80 -20.98
CA PRO A 28 -14.13 0.75 -20.14
C PRO A 28 -13.99 -0.63 -20.78
N SER A 29 -13.70 -1.63 -19.97
CA SER A 29 -13.56 -3.01 -20.41
C SER A 29 -13.69 -3.95 -19.22
N ALA A 30 -13.94 -5.23 -19.50
CA ALA A 30 -13.95 -6.27 -18.48
C ALA A 30 -12.58 -6.37 -17.77
N ALA A 31 -11.49 -6.21 -18.53
CA ALA A 31 -10.13 -6.24 -17.99
C ALA A 31 -9.90 -5.09 -17.01
N ARG A 32 -10.35 -3.87 -17.36
CA ARG A 32 -10.26 -2.70 -16.48
C ARG A 32 -11.00 -2.95 -15.16
N ARG A 33 -12.23 -3.44 -15.23
CA ARG A 33 -13.03 -3.72 -14.05
C ARG A 33 -12.40 -4.79 -13.16
N LYS A 34 -11.87 -5.85 -13.77
CA LYS A 34 -11.20 -6.93 -13.04
C LYS A 34 -9.95 -6.44 -12.31
N THR A 35 -9.10 -5.68 -13.00
CA THR A 35 -7.88 -5.14 -12.40
C THR A 35 -8.19 -4.14 -11.30
N THR A 36 -9.21 -3.29 -11.49
CA THR A 36 -9.64 -2.36 -10.45
C THR A 36 -10.08 -3.10 -9.19
N THR A 37 -10.88 -4.16 -9.34
CA THR A 37 -11.32 -4.98 -8.22
C THR A 37 -10.12 -5.62 -7.49
N LYS A 38 -9.16 -6.15 -8.24
CA LYS A 38 -7.94 -6.72 -7.66
C LYS A 38 -7.11 -5.69 -6.92
N LEU A 39 -6.97 -4.50 -7.48
CA LEU A 39 -6.21 -3.41 -6.86
C LEU A 39 -6.84 -3.02 -5.52
N VAL A 40 -8.15 -2.83 -5.49
CA VAL A 40 -8.87 -2.46 -4.27
C VAL A 40 -8.66 -3.51 -3.19
N ALA A 41 -8.78 -4.78 -3.53
CA ALA A 41 -8.60 -5.89 -2.58
C ALA A 41 -7.14 -5.97 -2.09
N ALA A 42 -6.17 -5.93 -2.99
CA ALA A 42 -4.76 -6.07 -2.66
C ALA A 42 -4.25 -4.90 -1.83
N LEU A 43 -4.58 -3.68 -2.23
CA LEU A 43 -4.12 -2.49 -1.51
C LEU A 43 -4.84 -2.34 -0.18
N GLY A 44 -6.12 -2.70 -0.12
CA GLY A 44 -6.89 -2.73 1.13
C GLY A 44 -6.27 -3.67 2.16
N GLN A 45 -5.92 -4.88 1.74
CA GLN A 45 -5.25 -5.86 2.61
C GLN A 45 -3.88 -5.33 3.07
N HIS A 46 -3.09 -4.80 2.14
CA HIS A 46 -1.76 -4.25 2.44
C HIS A 46 -1.83 -3.15 3.50
N MET A 47 -2.73 -2.19 3.31
CA MET A 47 -2.91 -1.09 4.26
C MET A 47 -3.36 -1.59 5.63
N GLN A 48 -4.26 -2.56 5.66
CA GLN A 48 -4.75 -3.14 6.90
C GLN A 48 -3.64 -3.86 7.68
N ILE A 49 -2.80 -4.60 6.98
CA ILE A 49 -1.63 -5.28 7.57
C ILE A 49 -0.68 -4.24 8.17
N GLU A 50 -0.38 -3.19 7.44
CA GLU A 50 0.51 -2.12 7.95
C GLU A 50 -0.07 -1.45 9.19
N GLU A 51 -1.36 -1.11 9.16
CA GLU A 51 -2.02 -0.43 10.27
C GLU A 51 -2.06 -1.29 11.54
N LYS A 52 -2.24 -2.59 11.39
CA LYS A 52 -2.31 -3.50 12.53
C LYS A 52 -0.96 -3.95 13.06
N LEU A 53 0.00 -4.18 12.18
CA LEU A 53 1.26 -4.84 12.56
C LEU A 53 2.48 -3.93 12.48
N VAL A 54 2.52 -3.00 11.55
CA VAL A 54 3.70 -2.17 11.29
C VAL A 54 3.62 -0.81 11.97
N TYR A 55 2.51 -0.10 11.82
CA TYR A 55 2.38 1.26 12.33
C TYR A 55 2.43 1.37 13.86
N PRO A 56 1.96 0.40 14.65
CA PRO A 56 2.24 0.44 16.09
C PRO A 56 3.73 0.45 16.41
N LEU A 57 4.55 -0.23 15.60
CA LEU A 57 6.00 -0.23 15.76
C LEU A 57 6.61 1.10 15.30
N VAL A 58 6.04 1.72 14.28
CA VAL A 58 6.45 3.05 13.83
C VAL A 58 6.21 4.06 14.96
N ASP A 59 5.05 4.00 15.59
CA ASP A 59 4.71 4.88 16.70
C ASP A 59 5.68 4.72 17.86
N GLU A 60 5.99 3.47 18.22
CA GLU A 60 6.88 3.15 19.34
C GLU A 60 8.34 3.48 19.07
N TYR A 61 8.87 3.12 17.90
CA TYR A 61 10.31 3.17 17.62
C TYR A 61 10.76 4.35 16.78
N ILE A 62 9.86 4.99 16.04
CA ILE A 62 10.21 6.12 15.17
C ILE A 62 9.57 7.41 15.68
N GLY A 63 8.26 7.39 15.94
CA GLY A 63 7.57 8.53 16.48
C GLY A 63 6.09 8.58 16.11
N HIS A 64 5.34 9.30 16.92
CA HIS A 64 3.89 9.45 16.75
C HIS A 64 3.55 10.22 15.48
N GLU A 65 4.31 11.27 15.18
CA GLU A 65 4.04 12.13 14.01
C GLU A 65 4.19 11.37 12.68
N PRO A 66 5.29 10.65 12.43
CA PRO A 66 5.40 9.82 11.23
C PRO A 66 4.31 8.75 11.12
N GLU A 67 3.89 8.17 12.24
CA GLU A 67 2.82 7.18 12.27
C GLU A 67 1.48 7.79 11.86
N GLN A 68 1.14 8.96 12.40
CA GLN A 68 -0.08 9.69 12.05
C GLN A 68 -0.08 10.11 10.58
N GLU A 69 1.06 10.55 10.07
CA GLU A 69 1.22 10.92 8.68
C GLU A 69 0.95 9.73 7.76
N ALA A 70 1.49 8.56 8.10
CA ALA A 70 1.26 7.33 7.34
C ALA A 70 -0.22 6.92 7.35
N GLU A 71 -0.90 7.02 8.50
CA GLU A 71 -2.34 6.73 8.59
C GLU A 71 -3.17 7.69 7.76
N ASN A 72 -2.82 8.97 7.76
CA ASN A 72 -3.51 9.97 6.94
C ASN A 72 -3.34 9.68 5.46
N GLU A 73 -2.15 9.26 5.04
CA GLU A 73 -1.90 8.86 3.65
C GLU A 73 -2.75 7.64 3.26
N HIS A 74 -2.92 6.68 4.16
CA HIS A 74 -3.80 5.54 3.93
C HIS A 74 -5.27 5.97 3.79
N SER A 75 -5.73 6.91 4.61
CA SER A 75 -7.08 7.44 4.53
C SER A 75 -7.35 8.08 3.16
N LEU A 76 -6.42 8.91 2.70
CA LEU A 76 -6.50 9.54 1.39
C LEU A 76 -6.47 8.50 0.26
N THR A 77 -5.67 7.45 0.43
CA THR A 77 -5.58 6.36 -0.55
C THR A 77 -6.91 5.61 -0.63
N ARG A 78 -7.56 5.35 0.51
CA ARG A 78 -8.89 4.70 0.52
C ARG A 78 -9.93 5.55 -0.21
N ASP A 79 -9.90 6.86 -0.01
CA ASP A 79 -10.79 7.78 -0.72
C ASP A 79 -10.52 7.71 -2.22
N GLY A 80 -9.26 7.68 -2.62
CA GLY A 80 -8.86 7.53 -4.02
C GLY A 80 -9.33 6.23 -4.64
N LEU A 81 -9.23 5.12 -3.91
CA LEU A 81 -9.71 3.82 -4.38
C LEU A 81 -11.22 3.81 -4.55
N SER A 82 -11.96 4.42 -3.64
CA SER A 82 -13.41 4.55 -3.72
C SER A 82 -13.82 5.35 -4.97
N SER A 83 -13.12 6.45 -5.22
CA SER A 83 -13.34 7.26 -6.42
C SER A 83 -13.05 6.45 -7.69
N LEU A 84 -11.97 5.69 -7.68
CA LEU A 84 -11.59 4.86 -8.82
C LEU A 84 -12.68 3.83 -9.15
N GLU A 85 -13.22 3.16 -8.13
CA GLU A 85 -14.31 2.21 -8.33
C GLU A 85 -15.55 2.87 -8.92
N GLY A 86 -15.90 4.05 -8.43
CA GLY A 86 -17.07 4.79 -8.89
C GLY A 86 -16.93 5.30 -10.33
N LEU A 87 -15.70 5.44 -10.82
CA LEU A 87 -15.42 5.98 -12.15
C LEU A 87 -14.98 4.93 -13.16
N VAL A 88 -15.05 3.65 -12.84
CA VAL A 88 -14.48 2.58 -13.66
C VAL A 88 -15.05 2.55 -15.09
N ASP A 89 -16.31 2.91 -15.26
CA ASP A 89 -16.96 2.97 -16.58
C ASP A 89 -17.15 4.41 -17.08
N GLU A 90 -16.52 5.38 -16.44
CA GLU A 90 -16.74 6.81 -16.71
C GLU A 90 -15.50 7.49 -17.31
N PRO A 91 -15.69 8.64 -17.98
CA PRO A 91 -14.58 9.38 -18.60
C PRO A 91 -13.49 9.85 -17.61
N GLY A 92 -13.85 10.04 -16.34
CA GLY A 92 -12.90 10.51 -15.31
C GLY A 92 -11.94 9.46 -14.78
N PHE A 93 -12.06 8.21 -15.23
CA PHE A 93 -11.25 7.11 -14.71
C PHE A 93 -9.75 7.37 -14.85
N GLY A 94 -9.30 7.82 -16.02
CA GLY A 94 -7.86 8.08 -16.26
C GLY A 94 -7.26 9.10 -15.31
N ALA A 95 -8.02 10.19 -15.04
CA ALA A 95 -7.60 11.21 -14.08
C ALA A 95 -7.51 10.64 -12.67
N ALA A 96 -8.50 9.81 -12.28
CA ALA A 96 -8.49 9.16 -10.96
C ALA A 96 -7.29 8.23 -10.80
N VAL A 97 -6.94 7.45 -11.84
CA VAL A 97 -5.74 6.60 -11.83
C VAL A 97 -4.48 7.44 -11.65
N ALA A 98 -4.35 8.54 -12.38
CA ALA A 98 -3.18 9.40 -12.31
C ALA A 98 -2.99 10.00 -10.92
N MET A 99 -4.06 10.51 -10.32
CA MET A 99 -4.01 11.11 -8.98
C MET A 99 -3.67 10.07 -7.92
N LEU A 100 -4.30 8.91 -7.99
CA LEU A 100 -4.04 7.82 -7.04
C LEU A 100 -2.60 7.32 -7.18
N THR A 101 -2.11 7.17 -8.40
CA THR A 101 -0.74 6.73 -8.67
C THR A 101 0.28 7.68 -8.03
N ALA A 102 0.08 8.99 -8.19
CA ALA A 102 0.99 9.98 -7.62
C ALA A 102 1.05 9.88 -6.09
N GLY A 103 -0.11 9.76 -5.45
CA GLY A 103 -0.18 9.62 -3.99
C GLY A 103 0.47 8.33 -3.49
N ILE A 104 0.21 7.22 -4.17
CA ILE A 104 0.80 5.92 -3.80
C ILE A 104 2.32 5.95 -3.99
N LYS A 105 2.83 6.50 -5.08
CA LYS A 105 4.27 6.62 -5.31
C LYS A 105 4.95 7.41 -4.20
N HIS A 106 4.34 8.50 -3.76
CA HIS A 106 4.86 9.32 -2.67
C HIS A 106 4.94 8.50 -1.37
N HIS A 107 3.85 7.82 -1.02
CA HIS A 107 3.76 7.00 0.19
C HIS A 107 4.78 5.84 0.17
N VAL A 108 4.86 5.13 -0.94
CA VAL A 108 5.79 4.01 -1.13
C VAL A 108 7.24 4.49 -0.98
N LYS A 109 7.57 5.63 -1.59
CA LYS A 109 8.92 6.20 -1.50
C LYS A 109 9.28 6.52 -0.06
N GLU A 110 8.40 7.15 0.70
CA GLU A 110 8.65 7.44 2.11
C GLU A 110 8.85 6.18 2.93
N GLU A 111 8.01 5.17 2.73
CA GLU A 111 8.15 3.91 3.44
C GLU A 111 9.46 3.21 3.13
N GLU A 112 9.79 3.08 1.86
CA GLU A 112 10.96 2.30 1.45
C GLU A 112 12.28 3.02 1.70
N THR A 113 12.31 4.35 1.70
CA THR A 113 13.54 5.11 1.90
C THR A 113 13.72 5.62 3.33
N GLU A 114 12.67 5.71 4.13
CA GLU A 114 12.75 6.25 5.48
C GLU A 114 12.20 5.33 6.54
N VAL A 115 10.93 4.92 6.44
CA VAL A 115 10.27 4.16 7.50
C VAL A 115 10.87 2.77 7.66
N PHE A 116 10.94 1.99 6.59
CA PHE A 116 11.45 0.62 6.65
C PHE A 116 12.91 0.54 7.07
N PRO A 117 13.82 1.39 6.54
CA PRO A 117 15.20 1.37 7.03
C PRO A 117 15.33 1.71 8.51
N LYS A 118 14.52 2.67 9.00
CA LYS A 118 14.53 3.05 10.42
C LYS A 118 14.02 1.91 11.30
N LEU A 119 12.94 1.25 10.90
CA LEU A 119 12.42 0.09 11.63
C LEU A 119 13.44 -1.03 11.67
N LYS A 120 14.06 -1.33 10.54
CA LYS A 120 15.07 -2.39 10.46
C LYS A 120 16.25 -2.11 11.39
N ALA A 121 16.65 -0.84 11.51
CA ALA A 121 17.73 -0.43 12.40
C ALA A 121 17.36 -0.48 13.89
N LYS A 122 16.08 -0.28 14.20
CA LYS A 122 15.59 -0.21 15.59
C LYS A 122 15.14 -1.56 16.14
N LEU A 123 14.59 -2.44 15.30
CA LEU A 123 14.06 -3.72 15.72
C LEU A 123 15.18 -4.76 15.81
N GLU A 124 15.10 -5.61 16.83
CA GLU A 124 16.00 -6.73 16.95
C GLU A 124 15.62 -7.84 15.97
N ARG A 125 16.56 -8.74 15.71
CA ARG A 125 16.38 -9.83 14.77
C ARG A 125 15.13 -10.67 15.06
N GLU A 126 14.90 -10.98 16.35
CA GLU A 126 13.72 -11.74 16.77
C GLU A 126 12.43 -10.99 16.51
N GLN A 127 12.42 -9.68 16.75
CA GLN A 127 11.25 -8.83 16.49
C GLN A 127 10.93 -8.79 14.99
N LEU A 128 11.95 -8.69 14.15
CA LEU A 128 11.76 -8.73 12.69
C LEU A 128 11.22 -10.09 12.25
N ALA A 129 11.72 -11.19 12.83
CA ALA A 129 11.21 -12.52 12.51
C ALA A 129 9.75 -12.71 12.91
N GLU A 130 9.38 -12.23 14.11
CA GLU A 130 8.00 -12.27 14.58
C GLU A 130 7.08 -11.46 13.70
N LEU A 131 7.53 -10.25 13.32
CA LEU A 131 6.76 -9.40 12.41
C LEU A 131 6.58 -10.09 11.05
N GLY A 132 7.63 -10.69 10.52
CA GLY A 132 7.58 -11.43 9.27
C GLY A 132 6.57 -12.56 9.29
N ASP A 133 6.54 -13.33 10.38
CA ASP A 133 5.58 -14.42 10.55
C ASP A 133 4.15 -13.89 10.66
N ALA A 134 3.96 -12.79 11.39
CA ALA A 134 2.64 -12.16 11.53
C ALA A 134 2.12 -11.62 10.20
N VAL A 135 2.98 -10.96 9.42
CA VAL A 135 2.62 -10.45 8.09
C VAL A 135 2.26 -11.62 7.17
N SER A 136 3.09 -12.66 7.15
CA SER A 136 2.83 -13.85 6.31
C SER A 136 1.48 -14.49 6.66
N SER A 137 1.17 -14.63 7.95
CA SER A 137 -0.11 -15.20 8.40
C SER A 137 -1.29 -14.32 8.01
N ALA A 138 -1.14 -13.00 8.13
CA ALA A 138 -2.21 -12.05 7.78
C ALA A 138 -2.52 -12.04 6.29
N LYS A 139 -1.57 -12.41 5.44
CA LYS A 139 -1.74 -12.45 3.99
C LYS A 139 -2.49 -13.72 3.52
N LYS A 140 -2.61 -14.70 4.36
CA LYS A 140 -3.37 -15.93 4.07
C LYS A 140 -4.84 -15.70 4.38
#